data_e4c910344bbd52fdc54ed266958ee678
#
_entry.id   e4c910344bbd52fdc54ed266958ee678
#
_cell.length_a   1.000
_cell.length_b   1.000
_cell.length_c   1.000
_cell.angle_alpha   90.00
_cell.angle_beta   90.00
_cell.angle_gamma   90.00
#
_symmetry.space_group_name_H-M   'P 1'
#
loop_
_entity.id
_entity.type
_entity.pdbx_description
1 polymer ?
#
loop_
_entity_poly.entity_id
_entity_poly.type
_entity_poly.pdbx_seq_one_letter_code
_entity_poly.pdbx_strand_id
1 'polypeptide(L)'
;MLYQRLCSFVTCSAFFLASSLLAIDGITSDLVLECDGPIVFDDENETVTANYGASLRGDDFLLLAEEITWIRSRGEAMATGDVCLTKGDTRILADRVHLLTQNGDYIAWNVTGGSPPKVFIAETMEKNASIETFSNARFYMSEPSLFVPSLRTSRYSLDRNDSTFSINYSQVRIGEVLIGILPGFRSGENAGFGPSSLF
;
A
#
# COMPACT_ATOMS: atom_id res chain seq x y z
N MET A 1 38.27 58.40 26.28
CA MET A 1 38.23 58.14 24.85
C MET A 1 37.34 56.96 24.61
N LEU A 2 36.14 57.26 24.08
CA LEU A 2 35.08 56.32 23.78
C LEU A 2 35.43 55.50 22.53
N TYR A 3 35.22 54.19 22.58
CA TYR A 3 34.98 53.38 21.41
C TYR A 3 33.74 52.57 21.58
N GLN A 4 32.66 53.05 20.97
CA GLN A 4 31.45 52.32 20.73
C GLN A 4 31.70 51.31 19.60
N ARG A 5 31.49 50.03 19.84
CA ARG A 5 31.34 49.02 18.79
C ARG A 5 29.85 48.75 18.59
N LEU A 6 29.35 49.13 17.42
CA LEU A 6 28.06 48.73 16.89
C LEU A 6 28.08 47.21 16.66
N CYS A 7 27.21 46.51 17.34
CA CYS A 7 26.81 45.15 16.96
C CYS A 7 25.76 45.24 15.89
N SER A 8 26.12 44.84 14.67
CA SER A 8 25.19 44.66 13.55
C SER A 8 24.35 43.42 13.80
N PHE A 9 23.08 43.58 14.02
CA PHE A 9 22.09 42.50 14.05
C PHE A 9 21.82 42.05 12.62
N VAL A 10 22.37 40.89 12.27
CA VAL A 10 21.96 40.15 11.06
C VAL A 10 20.67 39.45 11.39
N THR A 11 19.55 40.03 10.94
CA THR A 11 18.24 39.37 10.94
C THR A 11 18.26 38.26 9.89
N CYS A 12 18.42 37.02 10.36
CA CYS A 12 18.19 35.83 9.57
C CYS A 12 16.68 35.70 9.32
N SER A 13 16.22 36.15 8.15
CA SER A 13 14.85 35.88 7.68
C SER A 13 14.73 34.39 7.39
N ALA A 14 14.18 33.64 8.34
CA ALA A 14 13.71 32.29 8.10
C ALA A 14 12.51 32.36 7.13
N PHE A 15 12.74 31.96 5.90
CA PHE A 15 11.68 31.66 4.96
C PHE A 15 10.96 30.41 5.49
N PHE A 16 9.86 30.62 6.17
CA PHE A 16 8.87 29.58 6.40
C PHE A 16 8.20 29.30 5.07
N LEU A 17 8.59 28.22 4.41
CA LEU A 17 7.77 27.58 3.39
C LEU A 17 6.50 27.10 4.11
N ALA A 18 5.43 27.85 3.95
CA ALA A 18 4.12 27.45 4.39
C ALA A 18 3.68 26.26 3.53
N SER A 19 3.85 25.04 4.05
CA SER A 19 3.11 23.88 3.59
C SER A 19 1.64 24.22 3.79
N SER A 20 0.90 24.37 2.68
CA SER A 20 -0.54 24.61 2.71
C SER A 20 -1.26 23.37 3.20
N LEU A 21 -1.51 23.31 4.50
CA LEU A 21 -2.39 22.34 5.13
C LEU A 21 -3.82 22.71 4.73
N LEU A 22 -4.40 21.99 3.79
CA LEU A 22 -5.83 22.10 3.46
C LEU A 22 -6.57 21.00 4.22
N ALA A 23 -7.08 21.34 5.40
CA ALA A 23 -8.12 20.56 6.05
C ALA A 23 -9.43 20.81 5.29
N ILE A 24 -9.96 19.79 4.64
CA ILE A 24 -11.24 19.86 3.93
C ILE A 24 -12.31 19.25 4.85
N ASP A 25 -13.10 20.12 5.48
CA ASP A 25 -14.29 19.75 6.24
C ASP A 25 -15.34 19.14 5.30
N GLY A 26 -15.72 17.88 5.51
CA GLY A 26 -16.94 17.37 4.88
C GLY A 26 -17.14 15.87 4.77
N ILE A 27 -16.18 15.00 5.12
CA ILE A 27 -16.40 13.55 5.24
C ILE A 27 -15.48 13.04 6.35
N THR A 28 -16.03 12.31 7.30
CA THR A 28 -15.50 11.90 8.60
C THR A 28 -14.30 10.93 8.57
N SER A 29 -13.24 11.33 7.90
CA SER A 29 -11.88 10.84 8.11
C SER A 29 -10.94 11.99 7.78
N ASP A 30 -10.03 12.31 8.69
CA ASP A 30 -8.99 13.33 8.46
C ASP A 30 -8.01 12.82 7.38
N LEU A 31 -8.40 12.99 6.10
CA LEU A 31 -7.53 12.69 4.98
C LEU A 31 -6.57 13.85 4.76
N VAL A 32 -5.29 13.58 4.84
CA VAL A 32 -4.22 14.56 4.62
C VAL A 32 -3.45 14.16 3.38
N LEU A 33 -3.45 15.04 2.37
CA LEU A 33 -2.65 14.89 1.14
C LEU A 33 -1.49 15.88 1.19
N GLU A 34 -0.26 15.38 1.10
CA GLU A 34 0.98 16.15 1.10
C GLU A 34 1.83 15.75 -0.10
N CYS A 35 2.66 16.65 -0.61
CA CYS A 35 3.67 16.33 -1.62
C CYS A 35 4.82 17.35 -1.58
N ASP A 36 5.94 16.99 -2.18
CA ASP A 36 7.11 17.87 -2.33
C ASP A 36 6.95 18.86 -3.50
N GLY A 37 5.99 18.61 -4.40
CA GLY A 37 5.72 19.39 -5.60
C GLY A 37 4.45 20.22 -5.54
N PRO A 38 4.00 20.75 -6.67
CA PRO A 38 2.75 21.48 -6.76
C PRO A 38 1.55 20.54 -6.66
N ILE A 39 0.52 20.97 -5.92
CA ILE A 39 -0.79 20.33 -5.92
C ILE A 39 -1.65 21.02 -6.98
N VAL A 40 -2.19 20.24 -7.89
CA VAL A 40 -3.07 20.71 -8.96
C VAL A 40 -4.51 20.37 -8.64
N PHE A 41 -5.38 21.36 -8.66
CA PHE A 41 -6.82 21.23 -8.46
C PHE A 41 -7.53 21.34 -9.80
N ASP A 42 -8.41 20.40 -10.09
CA ASP A 42 -9.35 20.44 -11.18
C ASP A 42 -10.77 20.47 -10.59
N ASP A 43 -11.36 21.67 -10.58
CA ASP A 43 -12.67 21.88 -9.99
C ASP A 43 -13.80 21.27 -10.83
N GLU A 44 -13.63 21.12 -12.16
CA GLU A 44 -14.64 20.54 -13.03
C GLU A 44 -14.80 19.02 -12.77
N ASN A 45 -13.69 18.33 -12.51
CA ASN A 45 -13.67 16.88 -12.23
C ASN A 45 -13.59 16.55 -10.73
N GLU A 46 -13.56 17.56 -9.87
CA GLU A 46 -13.37 17.42 -8.41
C GLU A 46 -12.14 16.58 -8.06
N THR A 47 -11.05 16.72 -8.84
CA THR A 47 -9.82 15.99 -8.65
C THR A 47 -8.71 16.85 -8.06
N VAL A 48 -7.88 16.22 -7.25
CA VAL A 48 -6.66 16.79 -6.70
C VAL A 48 -5.50 15.90 -7.06
N THR A 49 -4.54 16.43 -7.81
CA THR A 49 -3.32 15.69 -8.20
C THR A 49 -2.12 16.25 -7.46
N ALA A 50 -1.43 15.39 -6.72
CA ALA A 50 -0.18 15.67 -6.03
C ALA A 50 0.95 14.90 -6.72
N ASN A 51 2.03 15.62 -7.09
CA ASN A 51 3.17 15.07 -7.80
C ASN A 51 4.46 15.23 -6.97
N TYR A 52 5.46 14.40 -7.26
CA TYR A 52 6.78 14.43 -6.64
C TYR A 52 6.75 14.10 -5.13
N GLY A 53 6.71 12.81 -4.84
CA GLY A 53 6.75 12.32 -3.46
C GLY A 53 5.45 12.58 -2.71
N ALA A 54 4.34 12.21 -3.34
CA ALA A 54 3.01 12.39 -2.77
C ALA A 54 2.73 11.40 -1.64
N SER A 55 2.04 11.86 -0.60
CA SER A 55 1.55 11.05 0.50
C SER A 55 0.08 11.34 0.78
N LEU A 56 -0.72 10.29 0.92
CA LEU A 56 -2.11 10.36 1.36
C LEU A 56 -2.24 9.56 2.66
N ARG A 57 -2.59 10.26 3.73
CA ARG A 57 -2.78 9.67 5.05
C ARG A 57 -4.26 9.69 5.42
N GLY A 58 -4.77 8.54 5.85
CA GLY A 58 -6.05 8.39 6.52
C GLY A 58 -5.87 7.84 7.94
N ASP A 59 -6.99 7.51 8.59
CA ASP A 59 -6.99 7.03 9.98
C ASP A 59 -6.19 5.73 10.16
N ASP A 60 -6.31 4.80 9.22
CA ASP A 60 -5.74 3.45 9.32
C ASP A 60 -4.78 3.09 8.17
N PHE A 61 -4.47 4.05 7.29
CA PHE A 61 -3.56 3.82 6.17
C PHE A 61 -2.63 5.01 5.88
N LEU A 62 -1.49 4.68 5.27
CA LEU A 62 -0.56 5.62 4.66
C LEU A 62 -0.22 5.14 3.26
N LEU A 63 -0.51 5.96 2.26
CA LEU A 63 -0.21 5.72 0.85
C LEU A 63 0.86 6.71 0.40
N LEU A 64 2.01 6.19 -0.03
CA LEU A 64 3.12 6.96 -0.59
C LEU A 64 3.28 6.61 -2.05
N ALA A 65 3.55 7.57 -2.92
CA ALA A 65 3.77 7.36 -4.35
C ALA A 65 4.53 8.54 -4.98
N GLU A 66 4.96 8.40 -6.22
CA GLU A 66 5.46 9.54 -6.99
C GLU A 66 4.33 10.51 -7.34
N GLU A 67 3.16 9.97 -7.68
CA GLU A 67 1.96 10.72 -8.02
C GLU A 67 0.72 10.11 -7.36
N ILE A 68 -0.14 10.97 -6.79
CA ILE A 68 -1.45 10.60 -6.27
C ILE A 68 -2.50 11.53 -6.87
N THR A 69 -3.49 10.95 -7.55
CA THR A 69 -4.70 11.64 -8.00
C THR A 69 -5.86 11.21 -7.13
N TRP A 70 -6.48 12.16 -6.43
CA TRP A 70 -7.63 11.91 -5.55
C TRP A 70 -8.90 12.54 -6.13
N ILE A 71 -9.93 11.72 -6.36
CA ILE A 71 -11.26 12.13 -6.83
C ILE A 71 -12.16 12.28 -5.60
N ARG A 72 -12.40 13.53 -5.18
CA ARG A 72 -13.11 13.83 -3.93
C ARG A 72 -14.54 13.32 -3.91
N SER A 73 -15.28 13.52 -5.01
CA SER A 73 -16.70 13.12 -5.14
C SER A 73 -16.92 11.61 -4.98
N ARG A 74 -15.92 10.81 -5.33
CA ARG A 74 -16.01 9.35 -5.26
C ARG A 74 -15.29 8.76 -4.06
N GLY A 75 -14.43 9.54 -3.40
CA GLY A 75 -13.53 9.01 -2.37
C GLY A 75 -12.54 8.01 -2.93
N GLU A 76 -12.08 8.19 -4.17
CA GLU A 76 -11.16 7.32 -4.86
C GLU A 76 -9.78 7.98 -4.95
N ALA A 77 -8.73 7.24 -4.62
CA ALA A 77 -7.36 7.67 -4.82
C ALA A 77 -6.62 6.69 -5.76
N MET A 78 -5.99 7.23 -6.79
CA MET A 78 -5.11 6.50 -7.69
C MET A 78 -3.67 6.92 -7.43
N ALA A 79 -2.82 5.98 -7.03
CA ALA A 79 -1.40 6.19 -6.80
C ALA A 79 -0.58 5.46 -7.86
N THR A 80 0.46 6.10 -8.38
CA THR A 80 1.37 5.55 -9.38
C THR A 80 2.82 5.92 -9.09
N GLY A 81 3.75 5.04 -9.47
CA GLY A 81 5.20 5.20 -9.29
C GLY A 81 5.65 4.88 -7.87
N ASP A 82 6.40 3.78 -7.72
CA ASP A 82 7.00 3.32 -6.46
C ASP A 82 6.04 3.37 -5.26
N VAL A 83 4.81 2.87 -5.49
CA VAL A 83 3.73 2.96 -4.50
C VAL A 83 4.03 2.11 -3.28
N CYS A 84 3.93 2.70 -2.09
CA CYS A 84 3.99 2.01 -0.81
C CYS A 84 2.69 2.27 -0.04
N LEU A 85 1.88 1.23 0.13
CA LEU A 85 0.69 1.27 0.99
C LEU A 85 0.98 0.54 2.31
N THR A 86 0.81 1.26 3.41
CA THR A 86 0.88 0.71 4.77
C THR A 86 -0.51 0.79 5.38
N LYS A 87 -1.02 -0.36 5.86
CA LYS A 87 -2.32 -0.44 6.55
C LYS A 87 -2.21 -1.42 7.72
N GLY A 88 -2.30 -0.90 8.94
CA GLY A 88 -1.98 -1.66 10.14
C GLY A 88 -0.55 -2.22 10.07
N ASP A 89 -0.41 -3.54 10.28
CA ASP A 89 0.89 -4.24 10.22
C ASP A 89 1.28 -4.68 8.79
N THR A 90 0.41 -4.44 7.82
CA THR A 90 0.65 -4.85 6.43
C THR A 90 1.28 -3.72 5.63
N ARG A 91 2.40 -4.02 4.99
CA ARG A 91 3.05 -3.12 4.04
C ARG A 91 3.16 -3.80 2.69
N ILE A 92 2.70 -3.12 1.65
CA ILE A 92 2.82 -3.56 0.27
C ILE A 92 3.53 -2.51 -0.57
N LEU A 93 4.34 -2.96 -1.49
CA LEU A 93 4.96 -2.18 -2.55
C LEU A 93 4.28 -2.56 -3.85
N ALA A 94 3.97 -1.60 -4.71
CA ALA A 94 3.27 -1.83 -5.96
C ALA A 94 3.65 -0.78 -7.01
N ASP A 95 3.42 -1.07 -8.28
CA ASP A 95 3.59 -0.06 -9.33
C ASP A 95 2.42 0.93 -9.35
N ARG A 96 1.23 0.44 -8.96
CA ARG A 96 0.00 1.24 -8.94
C ARG A 96 -0.95 0.70 -7.88
N VAL A 97 -1.68 1.62 -7.23
CA VAL A 97 -2.75 1.31 -6.28
C VAL A 97 -3.97 2.17 -6.59
N HIS A 98 -5.15 1.56 -6.63
CA HIS A 98 -6.44 2.22 -6.60
C HIS A 98 -7.07 1.94 -5.24
N LEU A 99 -7.29 2.98 -4.46
CA LEU A 99 -7.77 2.94 -3.08
C LEU A 99 -9.12 3.63 -2.98
N LEU A 100 -10.09 2.98 -2.35
CA LEU A 100 -11.34 3.57 -1.90
C LEU A 100 -11.14 4.10 -0.47
N THR A 101 -11.07 5.42 -0.32
CA THR A 101 -10.69 6.05 0.97
C THR A 101 -11.75 5.88 2.05
N GLN A 102 -13.01 5.61 1.66
CA GLN A 102 -14.15 5.51 2.59
C GLN A 102 -14.15 4.21 3.41
N ASN A 103 -13.75 3.10 2.81
CA ASN A 103 -13.76 1.77 3.42
C ASN A 103 -12.37 1.12 3.46
N GLY A 104 -11.39 1.76 2.82
CA GLY A 104 -10.03 1.26 2.74
C GLY A 104 -9.89 0.00 1.88
N ASP A 105 -10.81 -0.24 0.95
CA ASP A 105 -10.68 -1.26 -0.07
C ASP A 105 -9.70 -0.79 -1.14
N TYR A 106 -8.96 -1.73 -1.73
CA TYR A 106 -7.98 -1.36 -2.75
C TYR A 106 -7.73 -2.48 -3.75
N ILE A 107 -7.22 -2.07 -4.90
CA ILE A 107 -6.62 -2.95 -5.89
C ILE A 107 -5.20 -2.44 -6.14
N ALA A 108 -4.23 -3.34 -6.05
CA ALA A 108 -2.82 -3.04 -6.30
C ALA A 108 -2.27 -3.94 -7.42
N TRP A 109 -1.36 -3.41 -8.23
CA TRP A 109 -0.75 -4.11 -9.36
C TRP A 109 0.75 -4.21 -9.19
N ASN A 110 1.30 -5.39 -9.60
CA ASN A 110 2.71 -5.75 -9.45
C ASN A 110 3.18 -5.63 -8.00
N VAL A 111 2.51 -6.38 -7.15
CA VAL A 111 2.62 -6.24 -5.70
C VAL A 111 3.72 -7.11 -5.14
N THR A 112 4.52 -6.53 -4.26
CA THR A 112 5.42 -7.24 -3.36
C THR A 112 5.09 -6.83 -1.93
N GLY A 113 4.92 -7.79 -1.05
CA GLY A 113 4.56 -7.49 0.33
C GLY A 113 4.83 -8.65 1.27
N GLY A 114 4.42 -8.47 2.51
CA GLY A 114 4.54 -9.49 3.54
C GLY A 114 5.03 -8.93 4.87
N SER A 115 5.20 -9.84 5.81
CA SER A 115 5.80 -9.58 7.12
C SER A 115 7.02 -10.51 7.27
N PRO A 116 8.23 -9.97 7.41
CA PRO A 116 9.44 -10.80 7.49
C PRO A 116 9.31 -11.93 8.50
N PRO A 117 9.80 -13.15 8.19
CA PRO A 117 10.57 -13.50 6.98
C PRO A 117 9.72 -13.86 5.75
N LYS A 118 8.40 -13.78 5.84
CA LYS A 118 7.45 -14.23 4.81
C LYS A 118 7.22 -13.11 3.79
N VAL A 119 7.32 -13.45 2.52
CA VAL A 119 7.18 -12.51 1.41
C VAL A 119 6.24 -13.10 0.36
N PHE A 120 5.41 -12.26 -0.22
CA PHE A 120 4.66 -12.61 -1.42
C PHE A 120 4.94 -11.63 -2.57
N ILE A 121 4.80 -12.15 -3.77
CA ILE A 121 4.82 -11.37 -5.01
C ILE A 121 3.57 -11.77 -5.79
N ALA A 122 2.80 -10.80 -6.26
CA ALA A 122 1.56 -11.05 -7.00
C ALA A 122 1.40 -10.07 -8.17
N GLU A 123 0.76 -10.51 -9.23
CA GLU A 123 0.41 -9.63 -10.34
C GLU A 123 -0.64 -8.60 -9.91
N THR A 124 -1.67 -9.07 -9.18
CA THR A 124 -2.65 -8.18 -8.54
C THR A 124 -2.98 -8.65 -7.14
N MET A 125 -3.25 -7.68 -6.27
CA MET A 125 -3.83 -7.88 -4.94
C MET A 125 -5.05 -7.00 -4.82
N GLU A 126 -6.17 -7.61 -4.50
CA GLU A 126 -7.45 -6.93 -4.27
C GLU A 126 -7.89 -7.17 -2.84
N LYS A 127 -8.24 -6.10 -2.14
CA LYS A 127 -8.88 -6.14 -0.83
C LYS A 127 -10.28 -5.55 -0.95
N ASN A 128 -11.27 -6.34 -0.62
CA ASN A 128 -12.67 -5.93 -0.60
C ASN A 128 -13.27 -6.37 0.73
N ALA A 129 -13.61 -5.42 1.58
CA ALA A 129 -14.03 -5.65 2.95
C ALA A 129 -13.03 -6.54 3.72
N SER A 130 -13.42 -7.78 4.05
CA SER A 130 -12.58 -8.76 4.75
C SER A 130 -11.80 -9.69 3.82
N ILE A 131 -12.11 -9.67 2.52
CA ILE A 131 -11.55 -10.62 1.57
C ILE A 131 -10.33 -10.02 0.88
N GLU A 132 -9.21 -10.71 0.99
CA GLU A 132 -7.99 -10.42 0.25
C GLU A 132 -7.81 -11.47 -0.84
N THR A 133 -7.71 -11.03 -2.08
CA THR A 133 -7.51 -11.91 -3.24
C THR A 133 -6.20 -11.57 -3.95
N PHE A 134 -5.38 -12.58 -4.16
CA PHE A 134 -4.11 -12.49 -4.87
C PHE A 134 -4.22 -13.26 -6.17
N SER A 135 -3.85 -12.64 -7.27
CA SER A 135 -3.82 -13.27 -8.60
C SER A 135 -2.37 -13.46 -9.06
N ASN A 136 -2.10 -14.63 -9.65
CA ASN A 136 -0.77 -15.01 -10.11
C ASN A 136 0.31 -14.79 -9.04
N ALA A 137 0.04 -15.29 -7.83
CA ALA A 137 0.86 -15.05 -6.67
C ALA A 137 1.95 -16.13 -6.47
N ARG A 138 3.05 -15.68 -5.87
CA ARG A 138 4.15 -16.51 -5.39
C ARG A 138 4.44 -16.15 -3.94
N PHE A 139 4.35 -17.13 -3.07
CA PHE A 139 4.56 -17.00 -1.63
C PHE A 139 5.88 -17.66 -1.23
N TYR A 140 6.65 -16.99 -0.38
CA TYR A 140 7.92 -17.44 0.15
C TYR A 140 7.87 -17.44 1.69
N MET A 141 8.48 -18.45 2.31
CA MET A 141 8.60 -18.55 3.76
C MET A 141 9.86 -17.89 4.32
N SER A 142 10.71 -17.36 3.46
CA SER A 142 11.89 -16.57 3.76
C SER A 142 12.16 -15.61 2.61
N GLU A 143 13.18 -14.77 2.72
CA GLU A 143 13.56 -13.88 1.64
C GLU A 143 13.75 -14.65 0.32
N PRO A 144 13.16 -14.15 -0.79
CA PRO A 144 13.24 -14.82 -2.08
C PRO A 144 14.69 -15.07 -2.53
N SER A 145 15.04 -16.33 -2.81
CA SER A 145 16.30 -16.70 -3.41
C SER A 145 16.14 -17.93 -4.28
N LEU A 146 17.18 -18.30 -5.05
CA LEU A 146 17.15 -19.42 -5.98
C LEU A 146 16.86 -20.79 -5.31
N PHE A 147 17.17 -20.92 -4.03
CA PHE A 147 17.03 -22.18 -3.29
C PHE A 147 15.88 -22.20 -2.31
N VAL A 148 15.15 -21.08 -2.18
CA VAL A 148 14.02 -20.98 -1.26
C VAL A 148 12.77 -21.60 -1.90
N PRO A 149 12.09 -22.53 -1.21
CA PRO A 149 10.82 -23.05 -1.66
C PRO A 149 9.78 -21.94 -1.79
N SER A 150 9.02 -21.97 -2.88
CA SER A 150 7.92 -21.05 -3.13
C SER A 150 6.66 -21.80 -3.53
N LEU A 151 5.52 -21.25 -3.15
CA LEU A 151 4.19 -21.67 -3.59
C LEU A 151 3.69 -20.72 -4.66
N ARG A 152 3.55 -21.17 -5.88
CA ARG A 152 2.96 -20.39 -6.97
C ARG A 152 1.52 -20.82 -7.20
N THR A 153 0.61 -19.88 -7.23
CA THR A 153 -0.83 -20.13 -7.47
C THR A 153 -1.41 -19.11 -8.43
N SER A 154 -2.39 -19.51 -9.22
CA SER A 154 -3.12 -18.59 -10.08
C SER A 154 -4.06 -17.68 -9.28
N ARG A 155 -4.64 -18.19 -8.17
CA ARG A 155 -5.50 -17.40 -7.29
C ARG A 155 -5.42 -17.93 -5.86
N TYR A 156 -5.29 -17.00 -4.92
CA TYR A 156 -5.41 -17.23 -3.48
C TYR A 156 -6.39 -16.19 -2.93
N SER A 157 -7.34 -16.62 -2.12
CA SER A 157 -8.27 -15.72 -1.43
C SER A 157 -8.29 -16.05 0.05
N LEU A 158 -8.23 -15.03 0.89
CA LEU A 158 -8.28 -15.11 2.34
C LEU A 158 -9.45 -14.25 2.82
N ASP A 159 -10.40 -14.83 3.54
CA ASP A 159 -11.40 -14.09 4.30
C ASP A 159 -10.93 -13.97 5.75
N ARG A 160 -10.66 -12.75 6.17
CA ARG A 160 -10.14 -12.47 7.51
C ARG A 160 -11.21 -12.59 8.60
N ASN A 161 -12.50 -12.40 8.26
CA ASN A 161 -13.58 -12.50 9.24
C ASN A 161 -13.80 -13.96 9.65
N ASP A 162 -13.87 -14.84 8.67
CA ASP A 162 -14.15 -16.27 8.90
C ASP A 162 -12.87 -17.10 9.07
N SER A 163 -11.70 -16.47 8.98
CA SER A 163 -10.40 -17.16 8.94
C SER A 163 -10.35 -18.29 7.92
N THR A 164 -11.10 -18.14 6.82
CA THR A 164 -11.17 -19.12 5.75
C THR A 164 -10.28 -18.70 4.59
N PHE A 165 -9.65 -19.67 3.95
CA PHE A 165 -8.93 -19.39 2.72
C PHE A 165 -9.24 -20.39 1.63
N SER A 166 -9.09 -19.96 0.41
CA SER A 166 -9.16 -20.80 -0.77
C SER A 166 -7.93 -20.59 -1.65
N ILE A 167 -7.42 -21.69 -2.14
CA ILE A 167 -6.29 -21.69 -3.06
C ILE A 167 -6.68 -22.50 -4.28
N ASN A 168 -6.41 -21.94 -5.45
CA ASN A 168 -6.55 -22.68 -6.69
C ASN A 168 -5.34 -23.62 -6.86
N TYR A 169 -5.34 -24.37 -7.95
CA TYR A 169 -4.21 -25.17 -8.38
C TYR A 169 -2.88 -24.44 -8.13
N SER A 170 -1.97 -25.11 -7.41
CA SER A 170 -0.73 -24.52 -6.97
C SER A 170 0.47 -25.40 -7.29
N GLN A 171 1.61 -24.78 -7.48
CA GLN A 171 2.88 -25.40 -7.75
C GLN A 171 3.86 -25.09 -6.61
N VAL A 172 4.46 -26.12 -6.06
CA VAL A 172 5.61 -25.99 -5.15
C VAL A 172 6.87 -25.99 -6.00
N ARG A 173 7.70 -24.97 -5.87
CA ARG A 173 8.92 -24.78 -6.66
C ARG A 173 10.11 -24.44 -5.77
N ILE A 174 11.30 -24.85 -6.20
CA ILE A 174 12.58 -24.36 -5.68
C ILE A 174 13.29 -23.69 -6.86
N GLY A 175 13.44 -22.38 -6.82
CA GLY A 175 13.81 -21.60 -8.00
C GLY A 175 12.84 -21.85 -9.15
N GLU A 176 13.34 -22.26 -10.30
CA GLU A 176 12.53 -22.61 -11.46
C GLU A 176 12.16 -24.10 -11.55
N VAL A 177 12.64 -24.94 -10.61
CA VAL A 177 12.37 -26.38 -10.61
C VAL A 177 11.02 -26.66 -9.96
N LEU A 178 10.13 -27.35 -10.68
CA LEU A 178 8.86 -27.84 -10.15
C LEU A 178 9.11 -29.06 -9.26
N ILE A 179 8.75 -28.99 -7.99
CA ILE A 179 8.88 -30.05 -7.00
C ILE A 179 7.58 -30.82 -6.85
N GLY A 180 6.45 -30.13 -6.91
CA GLY A 180 5.15 -30.75 -6.72
C GLY A 180 4.01 -29.87 -7.15
N ILE A 181 2.83 -30.47 -7.18
CA ILE A 181 1.58 -29.84 -7.57
C ILE A 181 0.57 -30.10 -6.45
N LEU A 182 -0.12 -29.07 -6.04
CA LEU A 182 -1.23 -29.13 -5.09
C LEU A 182 -2.54 -28.84 -5.83
N PRO A 183 -3.54 -29.70 -5.70
CA PRO A 183 -4.89 -29.41 -6.19
C PRO A 183 -5.45 -28.20 -5.46
N GLY A 184 -6.41 -27.52 -6.07
CA GLY A 184 -7.14 -26.46 -5.39
C GLY A 184 -7.89 -26.99 -4.18
N PHE A 185 -7.91 -26.23 -3.10
CA PHE A 185 -8.66 -26.57 -1.89
C PHE A 185 -9.14 -25.31 -1.17
N ARG A 186 -10.13 -25.51 -0.30
CA ARG A 186 -10.66 -24.48 0.59
C ARG A 186 -10.58 -25.01 2.02
N SER A 187 -10.06 -24.16 2.92
CA SER A 187 -10.01 -24.44 4.34
C SER A 187 -11.02 -23.57 5.08
N GLY A 188 -11.65 -24.09 6.12
CA GLY A 188 -12.45 -23.36 7.08
C GLY A 188 -11.98 -23.68 8.50
N GLU A 189 -12.63 -23.13 9.51
CA GLU A 189 -12.28 -23.26 10.94
C GLU A 189 -12.02 -24.70 11.43
N ASN A 190 -12.53 -25.71 10.72
CA ASN A 190 -12.40 -27.14 11.11
C ASN A 190 -11.29 -27.90 10.38
N ALA A 191 -10.60 -27.29 9.44
CA ALA A 191 -9.47 -27.95 8.77
C ALA A 191 -8.18 -27.42 9.43
N GLY A 192 -7.43 -28.23 10.12
CA GLY A 192 -6.22 -27.89 10.88
C GLY A 192 -5.08 -27.15 10.15
N PHE A 193 -5.38 -26.52 9.04
CA PHE A 193 -4.56 -25.61 8.26
C PHE A 193 -5.21 -24.22 8.24
N GLY A 194 -5.15 -23.50 9.35
CA GLY A 194 -5.58 -22.12 9.41
C GLY A 194 -4.61 -21.17 8.68
N PRO A 195 -5.07 -19.95 8.28
CA PRO A 195 -4.21 -18.94 7.63
C PRO A 195 -3.00 -18.55 8.49
N SER A 196 -3.06 -18.71 9.81
CA SER A 196 -1.94 -18.49 10.73
C SER A 196 -0.76 -19.45 10.52
N SER A 197 -0.95 -20.56 9.80
CA SER A 197 0.13 -21.50 9.49
C SER A 197 0.87 -21.17 8.19
N LEU A 198 0.28 -20.31 7.35
CA LEU A 198 0.86 -19.89 6.07
C LEU A 198 1.41 -18.45 6.08
N PHE A 199 0.97 -17.63 7.05
CA PHE A 199 1.37 -16.23 7.18
C PHE A 199 1.80 -15.88 8.59
#